data_26d3c0d86f4c961cdc4741dee8015d5a
#
_entry.id   26d3c0d86f4c961cdc4741dee8015d5a
#
_cell.length_a   1.000
_cell.length_b   1.000
_cell.length_c   1.000
_cell.angle_alpha   90.00
_cell.angle_beta   90.00
_cell.angle_gamma   90.00
#
_symmetry.space_group_name_H-M   'P 1'
#
loop_
_entity.id
_entity.type
_entity.pdbx_description
1 polymer ?
#
loop_
_entity_poly.entity_id
_entity_poly.type
_entity_poly.pdbx_seq_one_letter_code
_entity_poly.pdbx_strand_id
1 'polypeptide(L)'
;MARRKHQIKVNELSAMLVYLLGHHPAEFGIVPSPEGFVSFKELLKSLHEEPGWHYVRQSHINEVLMGKDRFLFEAEKGGVRSLERRWNMGLEEEYRETIPPILLTPIRRKAHPAVREKGLFPAPKKLLVLSRDESMAQRIGQRRDPKPVLLEVEAEKARKEGIPFFRFESLFLCAEKIPPRYIAGPPVAKELLRIAAEKETKPAKNVPSVDAFSAGTFPLDLNRVPAPPGREKGKKRNGWKESARKMRRKKRE
;
A
#
# COMPACT_ATOMS: atom_id res chain seq x y z
N MET A 1 1.10 39.05 1.99
CA MET A 1 2.12 38.13 2.54
C MET A 1 1.70 36.65 2.53
N ALA A 2 0.50 36.29 2.95
CA ALA A 2 0.04 34.89 2.99
C ALA A 2 0.06 34.17 1.62
N ARG A 3 -0.39 34.83 0.56
CA ARG A 3 -0.41 34.28 -0.82
C ARG A 3 1.00 33.94 -1.34
N ARG A 4 2.00 34.77 -1.02
CA ARG A 4 3.41 34.53 -1.41
C ARG A 4 3.99 33.33 -0.67
N LYS A 5 3.71 33.20 0.65
CA LYS A 5 4.15 32.03 1.44
C LYS A 5 3.51 30.72 0.94
N HIS A 6 2.23 30.79 0.55
CA HIS A 6 1.55 29.61 -0.03
C HIS A 6 2.19 29.19 -1.37
N GLN A 7 2.43 30.14 -2.27
CA GLN A 7 3.08 29.87 -3.55
C GLN A 7 4.48 29.27 -3.40
N ILE A 8 5.25 29.72 -2.41
CA ILE A 8 6.57 29.13 -2.09
C ILE A 8 6.41 27.64 -1.73
N LYS A 9 5.46 27.30 -0.86
CA LYS A 9 5.19 25.92 -0.47
C LYS A 9 4.75 25.03 -1.64
N VAL A 10 3.95 25.56 -2.56
CA VAL A 10 3.54 24.85 -3.78
C VAL A 10 4.75 24.57 -4.67
N ASN A 11 5.66 25.53 -4.83
CA ASN A 11 6.87 25.36 -5.61
C ASN A 11 7.84 24.37 -4.97
N GLU A 12 8.01 24.42 -3.64
CA GLU A 12 8.83 23.46 -2.89
C GLU A 12 8.27 22.05 -3.03
N LEU A 13 6.93 21.88 -2.94
CA LEU A 13 6.29 20.59 -3.14
C LEU A 13 6.47 20.09 -4.59
N SER A 14 6.35 20.98 -5.58
CA SER A 14 6.60 20.63 -6.99
C SER A 14 8.02 20.10 -7.18
N ALA A 15 9.04 20.79 -6.65
CA ALA A 15 10.44 20.36 -6.72
C ALA A 15 10.66 19.01 -6.01
N MET A 16 10.05 18.82 -4.83
CA MET A 16 10.10 17.55 -4.09
C MET A 16 9.45 16.40 -4.87
N LEU A 17 8.33 16.64 -5.54
CA LEU A 17 7.68 15.63 -6.38
C LEU A 17 8.51 15.26 -7.60
N VAL A 18 9.17 16.24 -8.25
CA VAL A 18 10.09 15.98 -9.36
C VAL A 18 11.28 15.12 -8.88
N TYR A 19 11.87 15.47 -7.75
CA TYR A 19 12.98 14.72 -7.16
C TYR A 19 12.58 13.27 -6.85
N LEU A 20 11.45 13.09 -6.17
CA LEU A 20 10.96 11.79 -5.73
C LEU A 20 10.48 10.91 -6.89
N LEU A 21 9.74 11.47 -7.86
CA LEU A 21 9.16 10.69 -8.96
C LEU A 21 10.09 10.59 -10.17
N GLY A 22 10.90 11.63 -10.41
CA GLY A 22 11.73 11.74 -11.60
C GLY A 22 13.18 11.38 -11.39
N HIS A 23 13.74 11.58 -10.19
CA HIS A 23 15.18 11.41 -9.97
C HIS A 23 15.50 10.18 -9.14
N HIS A 24 15.04 10.09 -7.90
CA HIS A 24 15.48 9.08 -6.93
C HIS A 24 14.33 8.43 -6.15
N PRO A 25 13.40 7.71 -6.80
CA PRO A 25 12.29 7.08 -6.12
C PRO A 25 12.71 6.02 -5.09
N ALA A 26 13.79 5.29 -5.36
CA ALA A 26 14.26 4.24 -4.45
C ALA A 26 14.84 4.80 -3.13
N GLU A 27 15.33 6.03 -3.10
CA GLU A 27 15.76 6.72 -1.87
C GLU A 27 14.59 6.87 -0.88
N PHE A 28 13.38 7.01 -1.41
CA PHE A 28 12.15 7.03 -0.62
C PHE A 28 11.49 5.65 -0.49
N GLY A 29 12.16 4.59 -0.91
CA GLY A 29 11.60 3.24 -0.90
C GLY A 29 10.34 3.10 -1.75
N ILE A 30 10.24 3.86 -2.83
CA ILE A 30 9.16 3.79 -3.81
C ILE A 30 9.65 3.02 -5.03
N VAL A 31 8.81 2.08 -5.45
CA VAL A 31 9.01 1.36 -6.72
C VAL A 31 7.83 1.71 -7.63
N PRO A 32 8.06 2.56 -8.65
CA PRO A 32 7.03 2.91 -9.63
C PRO A 32 6.55 1.70 -10.42
N SER A 33 5.45 1.84 -11.14
CA SER A 33 5.06 0.86 -12.17
C SER A 33 6.05 0.90 -13.35
N PRO A 34 6.05 -0.09 -14.27
CA PRO A 34 6.87 -0.02 -15.47
C PRO A 34 6.67 1.27 -16.29
N GLU A 35 5.44 1.81 -16.29
CA GLU A 35 5.10 3.07 -16.93
C GLU A 35 5.55 4.30 -16.13
N GLY A 36 6.01 4.09 -14.89
CA GLY A 36 6.51 5.14 -13.99
C GLY A 36 5.48 5.70 -13.00
N PHE A 37 4.26 5.15 -12.96
CA PHE A 37 3.23 5.63 -12.04
C PHE A 37 3.46 5.17 -10.61
N VAL A 38 3.23 6.09 -9.67
CA VAL A 38 3.20 5.85 -8.22
C VAL A 38 1.81 6.20 -7.70
N SER A 39 1.23 5.34 -6.87
CA SER A 39 -0.09 5.62 -6.30
C SER A 39 -0.05 6.83 -5.35
N PHE A 40 -1.09 7.67 -5.35
CA PHE A 40 -1.19 8.80 -4.42
C PHE A 40 -1.06 8.38 -2.95
N LYS A 41 -1.57 7.20 -2.61
CA LYS A 41 -1.47 6.66 -1.26
C LYS A 41 -0.02 6.36 -0.85
N GLU A 42 0.76 5.80 -1.75
CA GLU A 42 2.16 5.46 -1.51
C GLU A 42 3.01 6.72 -1.46
N LEU A 43 2.79 7.63 -2.40
CA LEU A 43 3.43 8.94 -2.47
C LEU A 43 3.21 9.76 -1.20
N LEU A 44 1.97 9.87 -0.72
CA LEU A 44 1.67 10.59 0.51
C LEU A 44 2.33 9.97 1.74
N LYS A 45 2.39 8.65 1.81
CA LYS A 45 3.05 7.97 2.93
C LYS A 45 4.54 8.24 2.95
N SER A 46 5.21 8.18 1.80
CA SER A 46 6.64 8.48 1.72
C SER A 46 6.95 9.95 2.02
N LEU A 47 6.13 10.88 1.52
CA LEU A 47 6.25 12.30 1.87
C LEU A 47 6.09 12.55 3.38
N HIS A 48 5.15 11.87 4.03
CA HIS A 48 4.93 12.02 5.46
C HIS A 48 6.07 11.45 6.32
N GLU A 49 6.94 10.64 5.78
CA GLU A 49 8.15 10.15 6.46
C GLU A 49 9.26 11.20 6.47
N GLU A 50 9.19 12.17 5.55
CA GLU A 50 10.22 13.22 5.42
C GLU A 50 9.93 14.42 6.34
N PRO A 51 10.96 14.96 7.02
CA PRO A 51 10.82 16.13 7.88
C PRO A 51 10.23 17.33 7.11
N GLY A 52 9.23 17.96 7.71
CA GLY A 52 8.60 19.15 7.13
C GLY A 52 7.48 18.87 6.13
N TRP A 53 7.21 17.59 5.74
CA TRP A 53 6.19 17.24 4.75
C TRP A 53 4.94 16.56 5.32
N HIS A 54 4.84 16.38 6.63
CA HIS A 54 3.69 15.75 7.29
C HIS A 54 2.33 16.43 7.03
N TYR A 55 2.34 17.71 6.66
CA TYR A 55 1.13 18.48 6.39
C TYR A 55 0.53 18.22 5.01
N VAL A 56 1.29 17.59 4.10
CA VAL A 56 0.88 17.39 2.70
C VAL A 56 -0.33 16.46 2.62
N ARG A 57 -1.31 16.87 1.86
CA ARG A 57 -2.52 16.09 1.53
C ARG A 57 -2.64 15.96 0.02
N GLN A 58 -3.50 15.08 -0.43
CA GLN A 58 -3.75 14.90 -1.86
C GLN A 58 -4.20 16.21 -2.55
N SER A 59 -4.92 17.08 -1.84
CA SER A 59 -5.31 18.40 -2.37
C SER A 59 -4.11 19.27 -2.75
N HIS A 60 -3.02 19.23 -1.96
CA HIS A 60 -1.80 19.98 -2.26
C HIS A 60 -1.07 19.41 -3.49
N ILE A 61 -1.08 18.07 -3.64
CA ILE A 61 -0.53 17.43 -4.84
C ILE A 61 -1.38 17.83 -6.05
N ASN A 62 -2.71 17.77 -5.94
CA ASN A 62 -3.61 18.19 -7.02
C ASN A 62 -3.41 19.68 -7.41
N GLU A 63 -3.09 20.54 -6.44
CA GLU A 63 -2.77 21.94 -6.70
C GLU A 63 -1.50 22.09 -7.57
N VAL A 64 -0.47 21.30 -7.31
CA VAL A 64 0.74 21.24 -8.15
C VAL A 64 0.38 20.76 -9.56
N LEU A 65 -0.41 19.68 -9.66
CA LEU A 65 -0.82 19.06 -10.93
C LEU A 65 -1.73 19.96 -11.79
N MET A 66 -2.43 20.91 -11.19
CA MET A 66 -3.27 21.90 -11.88
C MET A 66 -2.58 23.25 -12.03
N GLY A 67 -1.43 23.44 -11.38
CA GLY A 67 -0.68 24.69 -11.34
C GLY A 67 0.21 24.93 -12.56
N LYS A 68 1.18 25.81 -12.39
CA LYS A 68 2.13 26.20 -13.44
C LYS A 68 3.05 25.03 -13.88
N ASP A 69 3.34 24.11 -12.97
CA ASP A 69 4.27 22.99 -13.17
C ASP A 69 3.55 21.70 -13.65
N ARG A 70 2.26 21.82 -14.05
CA ARG A 70 1.45 20.68 -14.51
C ARG A 70 2.10 19.89 -15.66
N PHE A 71 2.88 20.54 -16.48
CA PHE A 71 3.54 19.94 -17.64
C PHE A 71 4.70 18.99 -17.25
N LEU A 72 5.14 19.01 -15.99
CA LEU A 72 6.17 18.09 -15.48
C LEU A 72 5.60 16.73 -15.07
N PHE A 73 4.29 16.64 -14.92
CA PHE A 73 3.63 15.48 -14.35
C PHE A 73 2.49 14.99 -15.22
N GLU A 74 2.19 13.71 -15.09
CA GLU A 74 1.01 13.09 -15.63
C GLU A 74 0.29 12.34 -14.52
N ALA A 75 -1.02 12.54 -14.41
CA ALA A 75 -1.87 11.89 -13.42
C ALA A 75 -2.95 11.06 -14.09
N GLU A 76 -3.02 9.79 -13.70
CA GLU A 76 -4.07 8.87 -14.11
C GLU A 76 -4.87 8.38 -12.90
N LYS A 77 -5.91 7.53 -13.14
CA LYS A 77 -6.80 6.98 -12.11
C LYS A 77 -6.02 6.31 -10.98
N GLY A 78 -5.72 7.07 -9.93
CA GLY A 78 -5.11 6.57 -8.70
C GLY A 78 -3.60 6.77 -8.55
N GLY A 79 -2.91 7.32 -9.56
CA GLY A 79 -1.46 7.53 -9.52
C GLY A 79 -0.98 8.78 -10.25
N VAL A 80 0.31 9.08 -10.05
CA VAL A 80 1.01 10.19 -10.69
C VAL A 80 2.41 9.75 -11.09
N ARG A 81 2.94 10.28 -12.19
CA ARG A 81 4.32 10.11 -12.62
C ARG A 81 4.96 11.43 -13.02
N SER A 82 6.29 11.50 -12.95
CA SER A 82 7.05 12.54 -13.63
C SER A 82 7.22 12.19 -15.11
N LEU A 83 7.09 13.17 -16.00
CA LEU A 83 7.34 12.97 -17.43
C LEU A 83 8.84 12.83 -17.70
N GLU A 84 9.67 13.62 -17.03
CA GLU A 84 11.12 13.47 -17.08
C GLU A 84 11.58 12.52 -15.98
N ARG A 85 12.30 11.46 -16.38
CA ARG A 85 12.81 10.43 -15.48
C ARG A 85 14.29 10.20 -15.74
N ARG A 86 15.08 10.19 -14.68
CA ARG A 86 16.53 9.89 -14.71
C ARG A 86 16.84 8.44 -14.34
N TRP A 87 15.85 7.68 -13.93
CA TRP A 87 15.95 6.28 -13.56
C TRP A 87 15.31 5.37 -14.60
N ASN A 88 15.80 4.15 -14.66
CA ASN A 88 15.20 3.04 -15.42
C ASN A 88 15.00 1.86 -14.48
N MET A 89 13.91 1.13 -14.62
CA MET A 89 13.66 -0.05 -13.78
C MET A 89 14.58 -1.23 -14.09
N GLY A 90 15.19 -1.26 -15.27
CA GLY A 90 16.14 -2.31 -15.64
C GLY A 90 15.57 -3.73 -15.58
N LEU A 91 14.24 -3.89 -15.75
CA LEU A 91 13.58 -5.21 -15.67
C LEU A 91 13.85 -6.11 -16.89
N GLU A 92 14.45 -5.56 -17.92
CA GLU A 92 14.80 -6.30 -19.15
C GLU A 92 16.12 -7.07 -19.00
N GLU A 93 16.98 -6.62 -18.07
CA GLU A 93 18.27 -7.24 -17.79
C GLU A 93 18.35 -7.72 -16.35
N GLU A 94 18.53 -9.03 -16.19
CA GLU A 94 18.85 -9.59 -14.88
C GLU A 94 20.15 -8.98 -14.35
N TYR A 95 20.15 -8.58 -13.09
CA TYR A 95 21.34 -8.04 -12.44
C TYR A 95 22.43 -9.11 -12.35
N ARG A 96 23.45 -8.97 -13.20
CA ARG A 96 24.55 -9.95 -13.36
C ARG A 96 25.73 -9.72 -12.42
N GLU A 97 25.84 -8.54 -11.81
CA GLU A 97 26.88 -8.25 -10.83
C GLU A 97 26.70 -9.05 -9.53
N THR A 98 27.67 -8.93 -8.63
CA THR A 98 27.61 -9.62 -7.33
C THR A 98 26.45 -9.13 -6.49
N ILE A 99 25.44 -9.97 -6.35
CA ILE A 99 24.28 -9.67 -5.49
C ILE A 99 24.69 -9.82 -4.02
N PRO A 100 24.21 -8.99 -3.10
CA PRO A 100 24.44 -9.20 -1.68
C PRO A 100 23.95 -10.58 -1.25
N PRO A 101 24.68 -11.30 -0.39
CA PRO A 101 24.31 -12.66 0.01
C PRO A 101 22.95 -12.70 0.71
N ILE A 102 22.65 -11.66 1.48
CA ILE A 102 21.39 -11.50 2.21
C ILE A 102 20.74 -10.19 1.82
N LEU A 103 19.46 -10.25 1.50
CA LEU A 103 18.59 -9.10 1.28
C LEU A 103 17.41 -9.16 2.25
N LEU A 104 16.94 -8.00 2.68
CA LEU A 104 15.83 -7.86 3.62
C LEU A 104 14.55 -7.52 2.89
N THR A 105 13.46 -8.16 3.27
CA THR A 105 12.12 -7.83 2.76
C THR A 105 11.12 -7.72 3.90
N PRO A 106 10.32 -6.64 3.95
CA PRO A 106 9.31 -6.47 4.97
C PRO A 106 8.01 -7.14 4.57
N ILE A 107 7.41 -7.87 5.49
CA ILE A 107 6.09 -8.45 5.33
C ILE A 107 5.12 -7.95 6.40
N ARG A 108 3.82 -8.03 6.11
CA ARG A 108 2.81 -7.80 7.13
C ARG A 108 2.84 -8.94 8.15
N ARG A 109 2.71 -8.62 9.43
CA ARG A 109 2.67 -9.60 10.51
C ARG A 109 1.66 -10.72 10.27
N LYS A 110 0.48 -10.38 9.73
CA LYS A 110 -0.58 -11.37 9.38
C LYS A 110 -0.20 -12.33 8.26
N ALA A 111 0.75 -11.97 7.41
CA ALA A 111 1.20 -12.81 6.30
C ALA A 111 2.33 -13.77 6.73
N HIS A 112 2.95 -13.55 7.88
CA HIS A 112 4.12 -14.29 8.33
C HIS A 112 3.92 -15.82 8.36
N PRO A 113 2.82 -16.39 8.89
CA PRO A 113 2.59 -17.84 8.85
C PRO A 113 2.59 -18.40 7.44
N ALA A 114 1.84 -17.76 6.54
CA ALA A 114 1.72 -18.19 5.15
C ALA A 114 3.04 -18.08 4.37
N VAL A 115 3.83 -17.02 4.63
CA VAL A 115 5.15 -16.86 4.00
C VAL A 115 6.13 -17.92 4.50
N ARG A 116 6.08 -18.26 5.78
CA ARG A 116 6.93 -19.32 6.34
C ARG A 116 6.66 -20.68 5.70
N GLU A 117 5.41 -20.95 5.36
CA GLU A 117 4.99 -22.22 4.76
C GLU A 117 5.16 -22.23 3.24
N LYS A 118 4.68 -21.17 2.56
CA LYS A 118 4.52 -21.14 1.09
C LYS A 118 5.60 -20.34 0.37
N GLY A 119 6.38 -19.54 1.10
CA GLY A 119 7.35 -18.61 0.53
C GLY A 119 6.77 -17.23 0.23
N LEU A 120 7.59 -16.37 -0.37
CA LEU A 120 7.21 -15.04 -0.80
C LEU A 120 6.66 -15.07 -2.22
N PHE A 121 5.50 -14.44 -2.41
CA PHE A 121 4.86 -14.29 -3.72
C PHE A 121 4.69 -12.81 -4.05
N PRO A 122 5.07 -12.38 -5.24
CA PRO A 122 4.69 -11.07 -5.72
C PRO A 122 3.17 -10.99 -5.88
N ALA A 123 2.57 -9.86 -5.52
CA ALA A 123 1.16 -9.62 -5.85
C ALA A 123 0.99 -9.42 -7.37
N PRO A 124 -0.20 -9.66 -7.95
CA PRO A 124 -0.43 -9.45 -9.37
C PRO A 124 0.04 -8.05 -9.81
N LYS A 125 0.81 -7.99 -10.89
CA LYS A 125 1.42 -6.76 -11.44
C LYS A 125 2.31 -5.98 -10.47
N LYS A 126 2.89 -6.64 -9.44
CA LYS A 126 3.82 -6.05 -8.48
C LYS A 126 5.05 -6.90 -8.35
N LEU A 127 6.13 -6.27 -7.94
CA LEU A 127 7.41 -6.92 -7.68
C LEU A 127 7.61 -7.09 -6.17
N LEU A 128 8.35 -8.10 -5.77
CA LEU A 128 8.89 -8.19 -4.43
C LEU A 128 10.01 -7.16 -4.31
N VAL A 129 9.96 -6.35 -3.27
CA VAL A 129 10.95 -5.31 -3.00
C VAL A 129 11.84 -5.80 -1.88
N LEU A 130 13.15 -5.79 -2.13
CA LEU A 130 14.17 -6.18 -1.19
C LEU A 130 15.18 -5.04 -1.03
N SER A 131 15.75 -4.92 0.14
CA SER A 131 16.76 -3.90 0.44
C SER A 131 17.97 -4.53 1.12
N ARG A 132 19.14 -3.98 0.90
CA ARG A 132 20.33 -4.29 1.70
C ARG A 132 20.26 -3.59 3.06
N ASP A 133 19.63 -2.43 3.10
CA ASP A 133 19.53 -1.60 4.30
C ASP A 133 18.27 -1.95 5.10
N GLU A 134 18.47 -2.25 6.39
CA GLU A 134 17.40 -2.60 7.32
C GLU A 134 16.45 -1.42 7.56
N SER A 135 17.00 -0.20 7.67
CA SER A 135 16.20 1.00 7.91
C SER A 135 15.23 1.25 6.76
N MET A 136 15.70 1.08 5.52
CA MET A 136 14.86 1.19 4.33
C MET A 136 13.81 0.09 4.27
N ALA A 137 14.18 -1.16 4.53
CA ALA A 137 13.23 -2.26 4.57
C ALA A 137 12.14 -2.02 5.62
N GLN A 138 12.51 -1.52 6.80
CA GLN A 138 11.56 -1.19 7.86
C GLN A 138 10.63 -0.03 7.47
N ARG A 139 11.14 1.05 6.86
CA ARG A 139 10.34 2.17 6.33
C ARG A 139 9.27 1.65 5.35
N ILE A 140 9.67 0.88 4.35
CA ILE A 140 8.77 0.29 3.36
C ILE A 140 7.69 -0.58 4.04
N GLY A 141 8.08 -1.37 5.04
CA GLY A 141 7.17 -2.22 5.81
C GLY A 141 6.15 -1.44 6.62
N GLN A 142 6.58 -0.41 7.33
CA GLN A 142 5.75 0.42 8.19
C GLN A 142 4.63 1.14 7.43
N ARG A 143 4.80 1.42 6.15
CA ARG A 143 3.74 1.96 5.29
C ARG A 143 2.52 1.04 5.17
N ARG A 144 2.70 -0.25 5.41
CA ARG A 144 1.66 -1.29 5.26
C ARG A 144 1.23 -1.93 6.57
N ASP A 145 2.12 -2.02 7.54
CA ASP A 145 1.89 -2.57 8.87
C ASP A 145 2.73 -1.79 9.88
N PRO A 146 2.16 -1.23 10.97
CA PRO A 146 2.91 -0.49 11.99
C PRO A 146 4.03 -1.31 12.64
N LYS A 147 3.89 -2.63 12.65
CA LYS A 147 4.90 -3.58 13.17
C LYS A 147 5.19 -4.64 12.11
N PRO A 148 5.93 -4.30 11.02
CA PRO A 148 6.26 -5.25 9.99
C PRO A 148 7.21 -6.31 10.53
N VAL A 149 7.20 -7.48 9.91
CA VAL A 149 8.22 -8.51 10.15
C VAL A 149 9.24 -8.39 9.04
N LEU A 150 10.51 -8.23 9.40
CA LEU A 150 11.61 -8.27 8.45
C LEU A 150 12.03 -9.74 8.27
N LEU A 151 12.14 -10.14 7.02
CA LEU A 151 12.64 -11.44 6.62
C LEU A 151 13.95 -11.26 5.87
N GLU A 152 14.88 -12.16 6.12
CA GLU A 152 16.13 -12.26 5.40
C GLU A 152 15.96 -13.25 4.24
N VAL A 153 16.40 -12.85 3.06
CA VAL A 153 16.39 -13.67 1.86
C VAL A 153 17.83 -13.95 1.47
N GLU A 154 18.21 -15.23 1.37
CA GLU A 154 19.49 -15.70 0.85
C GLU A 154 19.54 -15.49 -0.68
N ALA A 155 19.68 -14.23 -1.11
CA ALA A 155 19.52 -13.83 -2.50
C ALA A 155 20.56 -14.45 -3.43
N GLU A 156 21.80 -14.60 -2.97
CA GLU A 156 22.86 -15.23 -3.77
C GLU A 156 22.56 -16.72 -4.04
N LYS A 157 22.05 -17.45 -3.04
CA LYS A 157 21.68 -18.86 -3.22
C LYS A 157 20.45 -18.98 -4.12
N ALA A 158 19.44 -18.15 -3.89
CA ALA A 158 18.24 -18.13 -4.71
C ALA A 158 18.55 -17.82 -6.19
N ARG A 159 19.46 -16.90 -6.45
CA ARG A 159 19.94 -16.58 -7.81
C ARG A 159 20.65 -17.75 -8.46
N LYS A 160 21.55 -18.44 -7.73
CA LYS A 160 22.26 -19.64 -8.25
C LYS A 160 21.31 -20.75 -8.69
N GLU A 161 20.09 -20.78 -8.15
CA GLU A 161 19.03 -21.72 -8.53
C GLU A 161 18.05 -21.14 -9.57
N GLY A 162 18.39 -20.00 -10.19
CA GLY A 162 17.67 -19.46 -11.34
C GLY A 162 16.57 -18.44 -11.00
N ILE A 163 16.49 -17.94 -9.76
CA ILE A 163 15.54 -16.87 -9.42
C ILE A 163 16.13 -15.52 -9.85
N PRO A 164 15.49 -14.79 -10.77
CA PRO A 164 16.04 -13.54 -11.30
C PRO A 164 15.83 -12.39 -10.28
N PHE A 165 16.88 -11.61 -10.11
CA PHE A 165 16.83 -10.37 -9.34
C PHE A 165 17.22 -9.20 -10.24
N PHE A 166 16.49 -8.11 -10.11
CA PHE A 166 16.71 -6.87 -10.84
C PHE A 166 17.15 -5.79 -9.86
N ARG A 167 18.06 -4.94 -10.27
CA ARG A 167 18.48 -3.79 -9.46
C ARG A 167 17.69 -2.56 -9.85
N PHE A 168 17.18 -1.87 -8.87
CA PHE A 168 16.54 -0.59 -9.02
C PHE A 168 17.18 0.40 -8.04
N GLU A 169 18.15 1.15 -8.50
CA GLU A 169 19.00 2.06 -7.69
C GLU A 169 19.59 1.34 -6.45
N SER A 170 19.10 1.68 -5.24
CA SER A 170 19.50 1.06 -3.98
C SER A 170 18.68 -0.17 -3.59
N LEU A 171 17.61 -0.48 -4.32
CA LEU A 171 16.70 -1.59 -4.06
C LEU A 171 16.94 -2.75 -5.02
N PHE A 172 16.49 -3.92 -4.62
CA PHE A 172 16.44 -5.12 -5.45
C PHE A 172 14.98 -5.55 -5.65
N LEU A 173 14.67 -6.01 -6.84
CA LEU A 173 13.33 -6.40 -7.24
C LEU A 173 13.35 -7.86 -7.67
N CYS A 174 12.31 -8.61 -7.33
CA CYS A 174 12.11 -9.96 -7.81
C CYS A 174 10.68 -10.11 -8.32
N ALA A 175 10.55 -10.62 -9.55
CA ALA A 175 9.26 -10.86 -10.21
C ALA A 175 8.69 -12.25 -9.89
N GLU A 176 9.53 -13.14 -9.40
CA GLU A 176 9.19 -14.54 -9.17
C GLU A 176 8.96 -14.87 -7.70
N LYS A 177 8.43 -16.05 -7.47
CA LYS A 177 8.27 -16.63 -6.14
C LYS A 177 9.64 -16.97 -5.52
N ILE A 178 9.84 -16.57 -4.27
CA ILE A 178 11.00 -17.01 -3.47
C ILE A 178 10.54 -18.14 -2.54
N PRO A 179 11.07 -19.37 -2.71
CA PRO A 179 10.73 -20.53 -1.87
C PRO A 179 11.12 -20.31 -0.40
N PRO A 180 10.44 -20.99 0.57
CA PRO A 180 10.71 -20.83 2.00
C PRO A 180 12.14 -21.19 2.41
N ARG A 181 12.80 -22.08 1.66
CA ARG A 181 14.17 -22.54 1.95
C ARG A 181 15.23 -21.44 1.89
N TYR A 182 14.95 -20.34 1.17
CA TYR A 182 15.83 -19.16 1.10
C TYR A 182 15.42 -18.05 2.04
N ILE A 183 14.43 -18.29 2.88
CA ILE A 183 13.86 -17.26 3.75
C ILE A 183 14.16 -17.58 5.19
N ALA A 184 14.91 -16.71 5.83
CA ALA A 184 15.15 -16.73 7.27
C ALA A 184 14.39 -15.57 7.95
N GLY A 185 14.19 -15.66 9.26
CA GLY A 185 13.51 -14.60 10.01
C GLY A 185 13.08 -15.05 11.39
N PRO A 186 12.46 -14.17 12.16
CA PRO A 186 12.03 -14.47 13.51
C PRO A 186 10.97 -15.58 13.53
N PRO A 187 10.80 -16.28 14.66
CA PRO A 187 9.76 -17.30 14.81
C PRO A 187 8.36 -16.66 14.68
N VAL A 188 7.42 -17.40 14.08
CA VAL A 188 6.05 -16.95 13.97
C VAL A 188 5.40 -16.89 15.35
N ALA A 189 4.78 -15.77 15.71
CA ALA A 189 4.08 -15.63 16.97
C ALA A 189 2.94 -16.65 17.08
N LYS A 190 2.85 -17.34 18.24
CA LYS A 190 1.86 -18.41 18.48
C LYS A 190 0.41 -17.96 18.22
N GLU A 191 0.09 -16.72 18.54
CA GLU A 191 -1.23 -16.12 18.27
C GLU A 191 -1.58 -16.11 16.77
N LEU A 192 -0.60 -15.80 15.93
CA LEU A 192 -0.80 -15.75 14.47
C LEU A 192 -1.00 -17.15 13.88
N LEU A 193 -0.32 -18.15 14.42
CA LEU A 193 -0.52 -19.55 14.03
C LEU A 193 -1.94 -20.01 14.37
N ARG A 194 -2.47 -19.66 15.56
CA ARG A 194 -3.86 -19.98 15.95
C ARG A 194 -4.87 -19.31 15.00
N ILE A 195 -4.68 -18.01 14.70
CA ILE A 195 -5.56 -17.28 13.77
C ILE A 195 -5.48 -17.86 12.35
N ALA A 196 -4.33 -18.32 11.92
CA ALA A 196 -4.16 -18.97 10.61
C ALA A 196 -4.92 -20.31 10.56
N ALA A 197 -4.76 -21.16 11.57
CA ALA A 197 -5.47 -22.44 11.69
C ALA A 197 -7.01 -22.25 11.73
N GLU A 198 -7.51 -21.26 12.47
CA GLU A 198 -8.96 -20.95 12.52
C GLU A 198 -9.51 -20.45 11.18
N LYS A 199 -8.69 -19.85 10.32
CA LYS A 199 -9.12 -19.43 8.98
C LYS A 199 -9.19 -20.57 7.99
N GLU A 200 -8.32 -21.56 8.11
CA GLU A 200 -8.32 -22.75 7.24
C GLU A 200 -9.53 -23.65 7.54
N THR A 201 -10.00 -23.68 8.80
CA THR A 201 -11.18 -24.45 9.21
C THR A 201 -12.51 -23.79 8.84
N LYS A 202 -12.55 -22.50 8.47
CA LYS A 202 -13.76 -21.85 7.99
C LYS A 202 -13.93 -22.11 6.50
N PRO A 203 -15.03 -22.78 6.06
CA PRO A 203 -15.29 -22.95 4.63
C PRO A 203 -15.30 -21.57 3.96
N ALA A 204 -14.65 -21.47 2.82
CA ALA A 204 -14.66 -20.26 2.00
C ALA A 204 -16.12 -19.83 1.85
N LYS A 205 -16.48 -18.64 2.37
CA LYS A 205 -17.78 -18.06 2.04
C LYS A 205 -17.80 -17.97 0.53
N ASN A 206 -18.71 -18.71 -0.10
CA ASN A 206 -19.00 -18.59 -1.51
C ASN A 206 -19.21 -17.11 -1.81
N VAL A 207 -18.18 -16.47 -2.33
CA VAL A 207 -18.34 -15.19 -3.01
C VAL A 207 -18.99 -15.60 -4.33
N PRO A 208 -20.25 -15.21 -4.58
CA PRO A 208 -20.86 -15.51 -5.87
C PRO A 208 -19.93 -14.95 -6.94
N SER A 209 -19.61 -15.78 -7.91
CA SER A 209 -18.78 -15.41 -9.06
C SER A 209 -19.36 -14.16 -9.69
N VAL A 210 -18.52 -13.15 -9.88
CA VAL A 210 -18.88 -11.80 -10.36
C VAL A 210 -19.43 -11.82 -11.79
N ASP A 211 -19.42 -12.99 -12.44
CA ASP A 211 -19.84 -13.19 -13.82
C ASP A 211 -21.38 -13.26 -14.01
N ALA A 212 -22.17 -13.24 -12.92
CA ALA A 212 -23.63 -13.33 -13.01
C ALA A 212 -24.36 -11.98 -12.96
N PHE A 213 -23.67 -10.85 -12.75
CA PHE A 213 -24.32 -9.56 -12.66
C PHE A 213 -23.81 -8.60 -13.71
N SER A 214 -24.58 -8.49 -14.79
CA SER A 214 -24.48 -7.36 -15.72
C SER A 214 -24.65 -6.05 -14.96
N ALA A 215 -23.70 -5.10 -15.19
CA ALA A 215 -23.72 -3.81 -14.59
C ALA A 215 -25.08 -3.11 -14.80
N GLY A 216 -25.79 -2.82 -13.73
CA GLY A 216 -26.96 -1.96 -13.75
C GLY A 216 -28.32 -2.58 -13.39
N THR A 217 -28.43 -3.88 -13.12
CA THR A 217 -29.70 -4.49 -12.73
C THR A 217 -29.69 -4.92 -11.28
N PHE A 218 -30.53 -4.31 -10.44
CA PHE A 218 -30.86 -4.86 -9.13
C PHE A 218 -31.75 -6.08 -9.34
N PRO A 219 -31.36 -7.31 -8.92
CA PRO A 219 -32.25 -8.44 -8.97
C PRO A 219 -33.37 -8.23 -7.93
N LEU A 220 -34.57 -7.97 -8.39
CA LEU A 220 -35.78 -8.07 -7.59
C LEU A 220 -36.07 -9.57 -7.38
N ASP A 221 -35.73 -10.07 -6.20
CA ASP A 221 -36.06 -11.43 -5.79
C ASP A 221 -37.58 -11.52 -5.54
N LEU A 222 -38.32 -11.98 -6.56
CA LEU A 222 -39.76 -12.15 -6.52
C LEU A 222 -40.22 -13.28 -5.57
N ASN A 223 -39.27 -14.05 -5.03
CA ASN A 223 -39.53 -15.14 -4.09
C ASN A 223 -39.28 -14.77 -2.63
N ARG A 224 -39.21 -13.50 -2.30
CA ARG A 224 -39.05 -13.06 -0.92
C ARG A 224 -40.33 -13.38 -0.18
N VAL A 225 -40.32 -14.48 0.55
CA VAL A 225 -41.40 -14.86 1.47
C VAL A 225 -41.76 -13.67 2.38
N PRO A 226 -43.03 -13.24 2.46
CA PRO A 226 -43.41 -12.15 3.33
C PRO A 226 -43.02 -12.48 4.76
N ALA A 227 -42.36 -11.58 5.44
CA ALA A 227 -41.98 -11.74 6.83
C ALA A 227 -43.24 -11.98 7.70
N PRO A 228 -43.16 -12.87 8.70
CA PRO A 228 -44.29 -13.14 9.57
C PRO A 228 -44.74 -11.85 10.27
N PRO A 229 -46.08 -11.64 10.45
CA PRO A 229 -46.59 -10.48 11.15
C PRO A 229 -46.25 -10.60 12.63
N GLY A 230 -45.57 -9.63 13.19
CA GLY A 230 -45.36 -9.55 14.63
C GLY A 230 -43.95 -9.20 15.07
N ARG A 231 -43.48 -8.01 14.71
CA ARG A 231 -42.47 -7.33 15.53
C ARG A 231 -43.14 -6.10 16.15
N GLU A 232 -43.37 -6.18 17.45
CA GLU A 232 -43.80 -5.03 18.26
C GLU A 232 -42.89 -3.81 17.96
N LYS A 233 -43.54 -2.66 17.80
CA LYS A 233 -42.84 -1.37 17.57
C LYS A 233 -41.93 -1.08 18.74
N GLY A 234 -40.64 -1.41 18.60
CA GLY A 234 -39.62 -1.02 19.55
C GLY A 234 -39.62 0.49 19.72
N LYS A 235 -39.60 0.94 20.98
CA LYS A 235 -39.53 2.35 21.40
C LYS A 235 -38.56 3.12 20.48
N LYS A 236 -39.06 4.18 19.84
CA LYS A 236 -38.19 5.11 19.05
C LYS A 236 -37.04 5.55 19.91
N ARG A 237 -35.82 5.19 19.51
CA ARG A 237 -34.60 5.73 20.14
C ARG A 237 -34.59 7.24 19.83
N ASN A 238 -34.71 8.04 20.89
CA ASN A 238 -34.67 9.49 20.81
C ASN A 238 -33.37 9.89 20.07
N GLY A 239 -33.51 10.57 18.95
CA GLY A 239 -32.36 11.00 18.14
C GLY A 239 -31.48 11.93 18.96
N TRP A 240 -30.15 11.89 18.73
CA TRP A 240 -29.15 12.73 19.38
C TRP A 240 -29.52 14.23 19.41
N LYS A 241 -30.29 14.71 18.41
CA LYS A 241 -30.81 16.08 18.34
C LYS A 241 -31.82 16.41 19.46
N GLU A 242 -32.65 15.45 19.87
CA GLU A 242 -33.56 15.64 21.01
C GLU A 242 -32.82 15.64 22.34
N SER A 243 -31.82 14.77 22.49
CA SER A 243 -30.94 14.75 23.65
C SER A 243 -30.18 16.06 23.81
N ALA A 244 -29.67 16.61 22.72
CA ALA A 244 -29.00 17.90 22.72
C ALA A 244 -29.94 19.09 23.05
N ARG A 245 -31.20 19.05 22.61
CA ARG A 245 -32.22 20.05 22.97
C ARG A 245 -32.58 19.99 24.46
N LYS A 246 -32.72 18.80 25.04
CA LYS A 246 -32.95 18.62 26.48
C LYS A 246 -31.84 19.16 27.34
N MET A 247 -30.56 18.92 26.93
CA MET A 247 -29.40 19.45 27.65
C MET A 247 -29.31 20.99 27.63
N ARG A 248 -29.69 21.63 26.51
CA ARG A 248 -29.72 23.10 26.41
C ARG A 248 -30.83 23.73 27.23
N ARG A 249 -31.97 23.05 27.42
CA ARG A 249 -33.07 23.53 28.26
C ARG A 249 -32.72 23.49 29.75
N LYS A 250 -32.03 22.42 30.19
CA LYS A 250 -31.63 22.22 31.58
C LYS A 250 -30.51 23.18 32.06
N LYS A 251 -29.85 23.89 31.12
CA LYS A 251 -28.79 24.86 31.40
C LYS A 251 -29.31 26.32 31.48
N ARG A 252 -30.62 26.53 31.29
CA ARG A 252 -31.28 27.83 31.32
C ARG A 252 -32.26 28.03 32.52
N GLU A 253 -32.43 26.99 33.31
CA GLU A 253 -33.03 27.00 34.65
C GLU A 253 -31.91 26.97 35.71
#